data_96d5c2a0920190cd6817d079876cd246
#
_entry.id   96d5c2a0920190cd6817d079876cd246
#
_cell.length_a   1.000
_cell.length_b   1.000
_cell.length_c   1.000
_cell.angle_alpha   90.00
_cell.angle_beta   90.00
_cell.angle_gamma   90.00
#
_symmetry.space_group_name_H-M   'P 1'
#
loop_
_entity.id
_entity.type
_entity.pdbx_description
1 polymer ?
#
loop_
_entity_poly.entity_id
_entity_poly.type
_entity_poly.pdbx_seq_one_letter_code
_entity_poly.pdbx_strand_id
1 'polypeptide(L)'
;VTAVLLIPICSAALLAALPGYRLTARLNVVASLATFLSALSLFVVERPTPGPYVLIDDLNIVFIVLNTFVGFTTSIFSASYIAHELETGRLTSAYLRFYHAMYQIMMFGMNLAFVSNNIGLMWVAVELATLTTVLMVGIYRTHAALEAAWKYFILGSVGIALALFGTILVYMAARPVMGEGQDGMVWTLLVERAANFDAALLNVAFVFLFLGYGTKVGLAPLHAWLPDAHAEGPTPISAVLSGLLLNVALYALLRFKILLAANPASIAPGPLMVTMGLVS
;
A
#
# COMPACT_ATOMS: atom_id res chain seq x y z
N VAL A 1 -10.11 -14.57 1.56
CA VAL A 1 -9.66 -13.27 2.11
C VAL A 1 -8.76 -13.47 3.30
N THR A 2 -9.20 -14.20 4.32
CA THR A 2 -8.46 -14.41 5.57
C THR A 2 -7.04 -14.96 5.33
N ALA A 3 -6.88 -15.93 4.43
CA ALA A 3 -5.58 -16.50 4.10
C ALA A 3 -4.62 -15.45 3.47
N VAL A 4 -5.13 -14.57 2.59
CA VAL A 4 -4.32 -13.52 1.94
C VAL A 4 -3.73 -12.54 2.97
N LEU A 5 -4.37 -12.35 4.11
CA LEU A 5 -3.89 -11.52 5.22
C LEU A 5 -3.09 -12.32 6.25
N LEU A 6 -3.59 -13.49 6.67
CA LEU A 6 -2.95 -14.25 7.75
C LEU A 6 -1.60 -14.87 7.34
N ILE A 7 -1.46 -15.33 6.10
CA ILE A 7 -0.20 -15.95 5.65
C ILE A 7 0.95 -14.95 5.77
N PRO A 8 0.90 -13.71 5.22
CA PRO A 8 2.00 -12.77 5.36
C PRO A 8 2.31 -12.39 6.81
N ILE A 9 1.31 -12.08 7.63
CA ILE A 9 1.57 -11.61 8.99
C ILE A 9 2.11 -12.72 9.89
N CYS A 10 1.58 -13.95 9.79
CA CYS A 10 2.10 -15.09 10.53
C CYS A 10 3.52 -15.48 10.06
N SER A 11 3.76 -15.39 8.74
CA SER A 11 5.09 -15.63 8.18
C SER A 11 6.08 -14.57 8.62
N ALA A 12 5.68 -13.29 8.72
CA ALA A 12 6.54 -12.22 9.23
C ALA A 12 7.00 -12.51 10.66
N ALA A 13 6.06 -12.89 11.54
CA ALA A 13 6.38 -13.25 12.92
C ALA A 13 7.34 -14.46 13.00
N LEU A 14 7.08 -15.49 12.20
CA LEU A 14 7.94 -16.68 12.11
C LEU A 14 9.34 -16.32 11.61
N LEU A 15 9.45 -15.56 10.53
CA LEU A 15 10.72 -15.15 9.92
C LEU A 15 11.54 -14.23 10.82
N ALA A 16 10.89 -13.43 11.67
CA ALA A 16 11.58 -12.63 12.67
C ALA A 16 12.19 -13.49 13.80
N ALA A 17 11.60 -14.63 14.10
CA ALA A 17 12.05 -15.53 15.17
C ALA A 17 13.14 -16.51 14.73
N LEU A 18 13.12 -16.95 13.44
CA LEU A 18 14.00 -18.03 12.95
C LEU A 18 15.42 -17.52 12.65
N PRO A 19 16.46 -18.26 13.06
CA PRO A 19 17.84 -18.01 12.67
C PRO A 19 18.14 -18.60 11.27
N GLY A 20 19.13 -18.03 10.59
CA GLY A 20 19.70 -18.61 9.38
C GLY A 20 19.04 -18.16 8.08
N TYR A 21 19.88 -17.60 7.19
CA TYR A 21 19.44 -16.98 5.95
C TYR A 21 18.73 -17.95 4.98
N ARG A 22 19.34 -19.12 4.70
CA ARG A 22 18.80 -20.05 3.69
C ARG A 22 17.40 -20.55 4.02
N LEU A 23 17.12 -20.79 5.30
CA LEU A 23 15.80 -21.24 5.75
C LEU A 23 14.78 -20.10 5.63
N THR A 24 15.11 -18.91 6.13
CA THR A 24 14.21 -17.76 6.09
C THR A 24 13.90 -17.31 4.65
N ALA A 25 14.87 -17.35 3.74
CA ALA A 25 14.65 -17.06 2.33
C ALA A 25 13.68 -18.07 1.67
N ARG A 26 13.85 -19.38 1.91
CA ARG A 26 12.93 -20.41 1.38
C ARG A 26 11.52 -20.26 1.95
N LEU A 27 11.40 -20.02 3.25
CA LEU A 27 10.11 -19.82 3.89
C LEU A 27 9.42 -18.56 3.37
N ASN A 28 10.16 -17.47 3.11
CA ASN A 28 9.63 -16.27 2.49
C ASN A 28 9.02 -16.56 1.10
N VAL A 29 9.73 -17.34 0.26
CA VAL A 29 9.23 -17.72 -1.07
C VAL A 29 7.98 -18.60 -0.96
N VAL A 30 7.97 -19.58 -0.07
CA VAL A 30 6.83 -20.48 0.15
C VAL A 30 5.61 -19.69 0.67
N ALA A 31 5.81 -18.78 1.62
CA ALA A 31 4.75 -17.93 2.13
C ALA A 31 4.17 -17.01 1.04
N SER A 32 5.03 -16.40 0.21
CA SER A 32 4.62 -15.56 -0.91
C SER A 32 3.86 -16.36 -1.97
N LEU A 33 4.29 -17.60 -2.29
CA LEU A 33 3.56 -18.50 -3.18
C LEU A 33 2.18 -18.86 -2.60
N ALA A 34 2.12 -19.25 -1.32
CA ALA A 34 0.86 -19.58 -0.66
C ALA A 34 -0.11 -18.40 -0.64
N THR A 35 0.40 -17.18 -0.42
CA THR A 35 -0.41 -15.95 -0.50
C THR A 35 -0.94 -15.72 -1.91
N PHE A 36 -0.11 -15.91 -2.94
CA PHE A 36 -0.51 -15.78 -4.33
C PHE A 36 -1.58 -16.81 -4.74
N LEU A 37 -1.39 -18.10 -4.37
CA LEU A 37 -2.39 -19.13 -4.64
C LEU A 37 -3.71 -18.85 -3.91
N SER A 38 -3.65 -18.33 -2.68
CA SER A 38 -4.82 -17.86 -1.93
C SER A 38 -5.51 -16.66 -2.60
N ALA A 39 -4.74 -15.76 -3.24
CA ALA A 39 -5.29 -14.65 -4.01
C ALA A 39 -5.99 -15.13 -5.28
N LEU A 40 -5.42 -16.09 -6.01
CA LEU A 40 -6.04 -16.70 -7.19
C LEU A 40 -7.39 -17.35 -6.86
N SER A 41 -7.53 -17.94 -5.67
CA SER A 41 -8.81 -18.53 -5.26
C SER A 41 -9.95 -17.51 -5.17
N LEU A 42 -9.67 -16.21 -5.04
CA LEU A 42 -10.70 -15.15 -4.99
C LEU A 42 -11.50 -15.01 -6.30
N PHE A 43 -10.97 -15.49 -7.43
CA PHE A 43 -11.71 -15.51 -8.69
C PHE A 43 -12.81 -16.58 -8.73
N VAL A 44 -12.67 -17.64 -7.93
CA VAL A 44 -13.52 -18.85 -8.02
C VAL A 44 -14.43 -18.99 -6.79
N VAL A 45 -13.98 -18.50 -5.64
CA VAL A 45 -14.73 -18.59 -4.38
C VAL A 45 -15.82 -17.52 -4.33
N GLU A 46 -16.99 -17.89 -3.80
CA GLU A 46 -18.10 -16.96 -3.57
C GLU A 46 -17.63 -15.77 -2.72
N ARG A 47 -18.03 -14.58 -3.14
CA ARG A 47 -17.62 -13.32 -2.49
C ARG A 47 -18.36 -13.16 -1.18
N PRO A 48 -17.66 -12.84 -0.08
CA PRO A 48 -18.31 -12.51 1.17
C PRO A 48 -19.14 -11.22 1.01
N THR A 49 -20.23 -11.12 1.74
CA THR A 49 -20.97 -9.86 1.84
C THR A 49 -20.08 -8.76 2.38
N PRO A 50 -20.15 -7.52 1.84
CA PRO A 50 -19.37 -6.40 2.33
C PRO A 50 -19.56 -6.18 3.83
N GLY A 51 -18.48 -6.27 4.58
CA GLY A 51 -18.46 -5.96 6.01
C GLY A 51 -17.93 -4.54 6.28
N PRO A 52 -17.95 -4.08 7.53
CA PRO A 52 -17.47 -2.74 7.88
C PRO A 52 -15.96 -2.54 7.64
N TYR A 53 -15.19 -3.62 7.61
CA TYR A 53 -13.74 -3.58 7.44
C TYR A 53 -13.23 -4.25 6.17
N VAL A 54 -13.99 -5.19 5.60
CA VAL A 54 -13.55 -6.02 4.46
C VAL A 54 -14.54 -5.91 3.32
N LEU A 55 -14.01 -5.65 2.13
CA LEU A 55 -14.71 -5.64 0.84
C LEU A 55 -13.93 -6.50 -0.15
N ILE A 56 -14.66 -7.33 -0.91
CA ILE A 56 -14.12 -8.04 -2.07
C ILE A 56 -15.00 -7.74 -3.28
N ASP A 57 -14.41 -7.07 -4.27
CA ASP A 57 -15.07 -6.73 -5.52
C ASP A 57 -14.13 -6.98 -6.73
N ASP A 58 -14.62 -6.77 -7.95
CA ASP A 58 -13.84 -7.01 -9.17
C ASP A 58 -12.57 -6.16 -9.25
N LEU A 59 -12.64 -4.93 -8.74
CA LEU A 59 -11.50 -4.02 -8.78
C LEU A 59 -10.37 -4.54 -7.88
N ASN A 60 -10.67 -4.85 -6.61
CA ASN A 60 -9.62 -5.22 -5.68
C ASN A 60 -9.06 -6.63 -5.90
N ILE A 61 -9.84 -7.59 -6.41
CA ILE A 61 -9.33 -8.92 -6.76
C ILE A 61 -8.17 -8.81 -7.75
N VAL A 62 -8.31 -8.00 -8.80
CA VAL A 62 -7.26 -7.81 -9.81
C VAL A 62 -5.99 -7.23 -9.17
N PHE A 63 -6.13 -6.20 -8.33
CA PHE A 63 -4.99 -5.60 -7.63
C PHE A 63 -4.34 -6.57 -6.63
N ILE A 64 -5.12 -7.35 -5.88
CA ILE A 64 -4.61 -8.35 -4.93
C ILE A 64 -3.82 -9.44 -5.66
N VAL A 65 -4.35 -9.96 -6.77
CA VAL A 65 -3.69 -10.99 -7.56
C VAL A 65 -2.39 -10.45 -8.18
N LEU A 66 -2.42 -9.25 -8.77
CA LEU A 66 -1.23 -8.59 -9.29
C LEU A 66 -0.19 -8.38 -8.18
N ASN A 67 -0.61 -7.85 -7.03
CA ASN A 67 0.25 -7.61 -5.88
C ASN A 67 0.94 -8.88 -5.40
N THR A 68 0.17 -9.94 -5.22
CA THR A 68 0.70 -11.22 -4.70
C THR A 68 1.54 -11.96 -5.74
N PHE A 69 1.23 -11.85 -7.04
CA PHE A 69 2.04 -12.39 -8.14
C PHE A 69 3.42 -11.73 -8.20
N VAL A 70 3.47 -10.40 -8.27
CA VAL A 70 4.74 -9.66 -8.30
C VAL A 70 5.50 -9.86 -6.99
N GLY A 71 4.81 -9.87 -5.83
CA GLY A 71 5.42 -10.19 -4.55
C GLY A 71 6.04 -11.58 -4.51
N PHE A 72 5.39 -12.59 -5.10
CA PHE A 72 5.94 -13.95 -5.20
C PHE A 72 7.17 -13.99 -6.12
N THR A 73 7.08 -13.47 -7.35
CA THR A 73 8.20 -13.49 -8.30
C THR A 73 9.41 -12.72 -7.78
N THR A 74 9.17 -11.56 -7.14
CA THR A 74 10.23 -10.79 -6.49
C THR A 74 10.83 -11.51 -5.29
N SER A 75 10.06 -12.29 -4.53
CA SER A 75 10.59 -13.07 -3.40
C SER A 75 11.58 -14.14 -3.86
N ILE A 76 11.35 -14.78 -5.02
CA ILE A 76 12.28 -15.73 -5.64
C ILE A 76 13.60 -15.03 -6.02
N PHE A 77 13.50 -13.91 -6.73
CA PHE A 77 14.67 -13.12 -7.10
C PHE A 77 15.42 -12.60 -5.88
N SER A 78 14.70 -12.11 -4.90
CA SER A 78 15.24 -11.61 -3.63
C SER A 78 16.05 -12.66 -2.88
N ALA A 79 15.64 -13.93 -2.92
CA ALA A 79 16.34 -15.03 -2.23
C ALA A 79 17.78 -15.21 -2.74
N SER A 80 18.02 -15.11 -4.04
CA SER A 80 19.36 -15.21 -4.64
C SER A 80 20.13 -13.89 -4.54
N TYR A 81 19.48 -12.76 -4.79
CA TYR A 81 20.11 -11.45 -4.74
C TYR A 81 20.68 -11.13 -3.36
N ILE A 82 19.87 -11.27 -2.32
CA ILE A 82 20.28 -11.01 -0.94
C ILE A 82 21.34 -12.03 -0.45
N ALA A 83 21.32 -13.28 -0.95
CA ALA A 83 22.38 -14.25 -0.68
C ALA A 83 23.73 -13.74 -1.19
N HIS A 84 23.76 -13.21 -2.39
CA HIS A 84 24.96 -12.64 -3.00
C HIS A 84 25.46 -11.40 -2.22
N GLU A 85 24.56 -10.52 -1.78
CA GLU A 85 24.90 -9.37 -0.96
C GLU A 85 25.51 -9.76 0.41
N LEU A 86 25.07 -10.91 0.96
CA LEU A 86 25.67 -11.50 2.16
C LEU A 86 27.07 -12.05 1.89
N GLU A 87 27.24 -12.82 0.80
CA GLU A 87 28.51 -13.41 0.40
C GLU A 87 29.58 -12.35 0.10
N THR A 88 29.16 -11.22 -0.49
CA THR A 88 30.06 -10.08 -0.76
C THR A 88 30.30 -9.18 0.45
N GLY A 89 29.68 -9.47 1.59
CA GLY A 89 29.85 -8.70 2.83
C GLY A 89 29.15 -7.34 2.88
N ARG A 90 28.29 -7.04 1.89
CA ARG A 90 27.49 -5.80 1.88
C ARG A 90 26.36 -5.81 2.91
N LEU A 91 25.87 -6.99 3.25
CA LEU A 91 24.85 -7.20 4.29
C LEU A 91 25.36 -8.15 5.37
N THR A 92 24.87 -7.98 6.59
CA THR A 92 25.16 -8.89 7.70
C THR A 92 23.98 -9.83 7.96
N SER A 93 24.26 -11.02 8.54
CA SER A 93 23.22 -12.00 8.84
C SER A 93 22.10 -11.48 9.76
N ALA A 94 22.39 -10.52 10.64
CA ALA A 94 21.40 -9.90 11.52
C ALA A 94 20.36 -9.07 10.74
N TYR A 95 20.79 -8.36 9.70
CA TYR A 95 19.86 -7.57 8.85
C TYR A 95 19.01 -8.44 7.94
N LEU A 96 19.48 -9.63 7.59
CA LEU A 96 18.73 -10.54 6.73
C LEU A 96 17.48 -11.12 7.36
N ARG A 97 17.51 -11.39 8.66
CA ARG A 97 16.31 -11.77 9.43
C ARG A 97 15.24 -10.67 9.38
N PHE A 98 15.71 -9.45 9.55
CA PHE A 98 14.88 -8.25 9.48
C PHE A 98 14.27 -8.07 8.08
N TYR A 99 15.05 -8.27 7.00
CA TYR A 99 14.61 -8.08 5.63
C TYR A 99 13.39 -8.94 5.27
N HIS A 100 13.44 -10.25 5.49
CA HIS A 100 12.34 -11.15 5.13
C HIS A 100 11.08 -10.92 5.97
N ALA A 101 11.23 -10.58 7.25
CA ALA A 101 10.11 -10.21 8.10
C ALA A 101 9.44 -8.91 7.60
N MET A 102 10.22 -7.87 7.30
CA MET A 102 9.72 -6.61 6.77
C MET A 102 9.05 -6.80 5.40
N TYR A 103 9.60 -7.67 4.54
CA TYR A 103 8.99 -8.01 3.27
C TYR A 103 7.57 -8.57 3.44
N GLN A 104 7.35 -9.49 4.38
CA GLN A 104 6.04 -10.06 4.62
C GLN A 104 5.08 -9.07 5.33
N ILE A 105 5.57 -8.19 6.22
CA ILE A 105 4.75 -7.11 6.81
C ILE A 105 4.31 -6.12 5.71
N MET A 106 5.19 -5.78 4.78
CA MET A 106 4.86 -4.96 3.62
C MET A 106 3.75 -5.60 2.78
N MET A 107 3.89 -6.90 2.45
CA MET A 107 2.87 -7.65 1.70
C MET A 107 1.53 -7.69 2.44
N PHE A 108 1.55 -7.86 3.78
CA PHE A 108 0.36 -7.76 4.61
C PHE A 108 -0.29 -6.39 4.52
N GLY A 109 0.49 -5.31 4.69
CA GLY A 109 -0.01 -3.93 4.62
C GLY A 109 -0.67 -3.62 3.27
N MET A 110 -0.02 -4.00 2.16
CA MET A 110 -0.58 -3.79 0.82
C MET A 110 -1.88 -4.58 0.60
N ASN A 111 -1.91 -5.87 0.98
CA ASN A 111 -3.12 -6.68 0.87
C ASN A 111 -4.25 -6.15 1.77
N LEU A 112 -3.93 -5.68 2.99
CA LEU A 112 -4.89 -5.06 3.89
C LEU A 112 -5.49 -3.79 3.29
N ALA A 113 -4.68 -2.95 2.63
CA ALA A 113 -5.16 -1.76 1.94
C ALA A 113 -6.16 -2.10 0.83
N PHE A 114 -5.87 -3.15 0.03
CA PHE A 114 -6.75 -3.58 -1.06
C PHE A 114 -8.08 -4.14 -0.58
N VAL A 115 -8.10 -4.92 0.51
CA VAL A 115 -9.34 -5.53 1.02
C VAL A 115 -10.12 -4.60 1.95
N SER A 116 -9.58 -3.44 2.31
CA SER A 116 -10.21 -2.55 3.28
C SER A 116 -11.48 -1.89 2.75
N ASN A 117 -12.60 -2.08 3.45
CA ASN A 117 -13.83 -1.32 3.27
C ASN A 117 -13.91 -0.08 4.17
N ASN A 118 -12.91 0.16 4.99
CA ASN A 118 -12.82 1.30 5.89
C ASN A 118 -11.70 2.23 5.42
N ILE A 119 -12.04 3.51 5.15
CA ILE A 119 -11.09 4.49 4.60
C ILE A 119 -9.95 4.81 5.57
N GLY A 120 -10.19 4.78 6.87
CA GLY A 120 -9.16 4.96 7.88
C GLY A 120 -8.22 3.75 7.97
N LEU A 121 -8.78 2.52 7.92
CA LEU A 121 -7.98 1.29 7.89
C LEU A 121 -7.14 1.21 6.62
N MET A 122 -7.68 1.60 5.46
CA MET A 122 -6.93 1.70 4.20
C MET A 122 -5.74 2.66 4.35
N TRP A 123 -5.94 3.82 4.97
CA TRP A 123 -4.87 4.76 5.25
C TRP A 123 -3.76 4.14 6.13
N VAL A 124 -4.12 3.50 7.25
CA VAL A 124 -3.17 2.82 8.15
C VAL A 124 -2.39 1.74 7.40
N ALA A 125 -3.06 0.96 6.55
CA ALA A 125 -2.46 -0.13 5.80
C ALA A 125 -1.43 0.37 4.76
N VAL A 126 -1.73 1.47 4.06
CA VAL A 126 -0.79 2.13 3.12
C VAL A 126 0.44 2.64 3.87
N GLU A 127 0.26 3.25 5.06
CA GLU A 127 1.38 3.75 5.84
C GLU A 127 2.24 2.61 6.40
N LEU A 128 1.63 1.53 6.86
CA LEU A 128 2.38 0.34 7.31
C LEU A 128 3.28 -0.21 6.20
N ALA A 129 2.77 -0.31 4.96
CA ALA A 129 3.56 -0.73 3.81
C ALA A 129 4.71 0.25 3.52
N THR A 130 4.48 1.55 3.68
CA THR A 130 5.51 2.58 3.49
C THR A 130 6.62 2.47 4.52
N LEU A 131 6.28 2.41 5.81
CA LEU A 131 7.27 2.34 6.89
C LEU A 131 8.20 1.13 6.73
N THR A 132 7.65 -0.02 6.34
CA THR A 132 8.45 -1.21 6.08
C THR A 132 9.38 -1.05 4.89
N THR A 133 8.93 -0.42 3.81
CA THR A 133 9.77 -0.18 2.62
C THR A 133 10.86 0.86 2.86
N VAL A 134 10.59 1.91 3.65
CA VAL A 134 11.63 2.87 4.08
C VAL A 134 12.80 2.16 4.77
N LEU A 135 12.50 1.24 5.70
CA LEU A 135 13.52 0.47 6.39
C LEU A 135 14.31 -0.45 5.45
N MET A 136 13.66 -1.00 4.43
CA MET A 136 14.31 -1.85 3.44
C MET A 136 15.15 -1.06 2.43
N VAL A 137 14.77 0.16 2.05
CA VAL A 137 15.59 1.07 1.22
C VAL A 137 16.90 1.42 1.92
N GLY A 138 16.86 1.73 3.20
CA GLY A 138 18.04 2.07 3.99
C GLY A 138 18.87 0.88 4.50
N ILE A 139 18.63 -0.35 4.02
CA ILE A 139 19.22 -1.56 4.62
C ILE A 139 20.74 -1.65 4.50
N TYR A 140 21.33 -1.08 3.45
CA TYR A 140 22.79 -1.05 3.26
C TYR A 140 23.53 -0.13 4.25
N ARG A 141 22.82 0.80 4.89
CA ARG A 141 23.35 1.76 5.86
C ARG A 141 24.53 2.61 5.37
N THR A 142 24.72 2.71 4.06
CA THR A 142 25.63 3.73 3.49
C THR A 142 25.03 5.12 3.71
N HIS A 143 25.87 6.15 3.66
CA HIS A 143 25.40 7.53 3.79
C HIS A 143 24.31 7.85 2.74
N ALA A 144 24.52 7.45 1.48
CA ALA A 144 23.57 7.64 0.39
C ALA A 144 22.26 6.88 0.62
N ALA A 145 22.31 5.59 1.02
CA ALA A 145 21.12 4.80 1.30
C ALA A 145 20.29 5.35 2.48
N LEU A 146 20.97 5.86 3.53
CA LEU A 146 20.28 6.50 4.65
C LEU A 146 19.66 7.84 4.23
N GLU A 147 20.35 8.63 3.42
CA GLU A 147 19.81 9.88 2.87
C GLU A 147 18.56 9.61 2.01
N ALA A 148 18.63 8.63 1.10
CA ALA A 148 17.49 8.20 0.28
C ALA A 148 16.31 7.73 1.13
N ALA A 149 16.56 6.90 2.15
CA ALA A 149 15.55 6.43 3.08
C ALA A 149 14.89 7.59 3.86
N TRP A 150 15.67 8.57 4.33
CA TRP A 150 15.15 9.75 5.00
C TRP A 150 14.33 10.65 4.07
N LYS A 151 14.78 10.90 2.84
CA LYS A 151 14.00 11.65 1.83
C LYS A 151 12.66 10.95 1.57
N TYR A 152 12.70 9.64 1.36
CA TYR A 152 11.50 8.83 1.17
C TYR A 152 10.57 8.89 2.38
N PHE A 153 11.10 8.75 3.59
CA PHE A 153 10.33 8.83 4.82
C PHE A 153 9.67 10.20 4.98
N ILE A 154 10.43 11.29 4.90
CA ILE A 154 9.92 12.65 5.15
C ILE A 154 8.85 13.02 4.12
N LEU A 155 9.16 12.90 2.81
CA LEU A 155 8.21 13.25 1.75
C LEU A 155 6.99 12.33 1.77
N GLY A 156 7.22 11.03 1.99
CA GLY A 156 6.16 10.06 2.14
C GLY A 156 5.24 10.35 3.33
N SER A 157 5.80 10.71 4.50
CA SER A 157 5.02 11.02 5.71
C SER A 157 4.23 12.31 5.57
N VAL A 158 4.79 13.35 4.94
CA VAL A 158 4.03 14.57 4.60
C VAL A 158 2.85 14.24 3.68
N GLY A 159 3.10 13.45 2.63
CA GLY A 159 2.04 13.02 1.72
C GLY A 159 0.92 12.27 2.45
N ILE A 160 1.27 11.26 3.26
CA ILE A 160 0.26 10.46 3.95
C ILE A 160 -0.46 11.25 5.06
N ALA A 161 0.17 12.26 5.66
CA ALA A 161 -0.49 13.18 6.58
C ALA A 161 -1.57 14.03 5.86
N LEU A 162 -1.28 14.49 4.63
CA LEU A 162 -2.28 15.15 3.79
C LEU A 162 -3.43 14.20 3.45
N ALA A 163 -3.13 12.94 3.13
CA ALA A 163 -4.17 11.93 2.88
C ALA A 163 -5.02 11.63 4.13
N LEU A 164 -4.42 11.63 5.32
CA LEU A 164 -5.17 11.51 6.58
C LEU A 164 -6.12 12.69 6.76
N PHE A 165 -5.62 13.90 6.56
CA PHE A 165 -6.44 15.10 6.65
C PHE A 165 -7.62 15.04 5.68
N GLY A 166 -7.37 14.65 4.42
CA GLY A 166 -8.43 14.42 3.43
C GLY A 166 -9.44 13.34 3.88
N THR A 167 -8.98 12.25 4.49
CA THR A 167 -9.84 11.19 5.04
C THR A 167 -10.73 11.71 6.17
N ILE A 168 -10.19 12.56 7.05
CA ILE A 168 -10.96 13.22 8.12
C ILE A 168 -12.01 14.16 7.52
N LEU A 169 -11.68 14.92 6.46
CA LEU A 169 -12.65 15.78 5.79
C LEU A 169 -13.79 14.99 5.13
N VAL A 170 -13.51 13.82 4.55
CA VAL A 170 -14.56 12.91 4.05
C VAL A 170 -15.48 12.48 5.18
N TYR A 171 -14.93 12.07 6.33
CA TYR A 171 -15.73 11.73 7.50
C TYR A 171 -16.58 12.90 7.98
N MET A 172 -16.02 14.12 8.00
CA MET A 172 -16.76 15.33 8.38
C MET A 172 -17.90 15.65 7.40
N ALA A 173 -17.69 15.41 6.09
CA ALA A 173 -18.74 15.57 5.08
C ALA A 173 -19.88 14.54 5.23
N ALA A 174 -19.53 13.33 5.67
CA ALA A 174 -20.48 12.23 5.87
C ALA A 174 -21.27 12.36 7.18
N ARG A 175 -20.69 12.93 8.23
CA ARG A 175 -21.24 12.98 9.59
C ARG A 175 -22.68 13.54 9.68
N PRO A 176 -23.06 14.64 8.99
CA PRO A 176 -24.43 15.19 9.06
C PRO A 176 -25.49 14.23 8.52
N VAL A 177 -25.12 13.30 7.60
CA VAL A 177 -26.01 12.36 6.93
C VAL A 177 -26.00 10.98 7.62
N MET A 178 -24.82 10.54 8.09
CA MET A 178 -24.61 9.20 8.62
C MET A 178 -24.58 9.12 10.15
N GLY A 179 -24.52 10.27 10.81
CA GLY A 179 -24.36 10.34 12.25
C GLY A 179 -22.91 10.10 12.72
N GLU A 180 -22.74 9.97 14.04
CA GLU A 180 -21.44 9.66 14.64
C GLU A 180 -21.23 8.15 14.68
N GLY A 181 -20.00 7.71 14.41
CA GLY A 181 -19.63 6.31 14.52
C GLY A 181 -18.79 5.80 13.35
N GLN A 182 -18.58 4.48 13.34
CA GLN A 182 -17.71 3.85 12.34
C GLN A 182 -18.33 3.79 10.92
N ASP A 183 -19.65 3.89 10.79
CA ASP A 183 -20.33 3.83 9.48
C ASP A 183 -19.90 4.97 8.56
N GLY A 184 -19.58 6.15 9.11
CA GLY A 184 -19.00 7.28 8.39
C GLY A 184 -17.58 7.05 7.85
N MET A 185 -16.99 5.88 8.10
CA MET A 185 -15.69 5.45 7.56
C MET A 185 -15.82 4.25 6.60
N VAL A 186 -17.00 3.63 6.46
CA VAL A 186 -17.23 2.46 5.62
C VAL A 186 -17.42 2.90 4.18
N TRP A 187 -16.47 2.57 3.30
CA TRP A 187 -16.42 3.06 1.92
C TRP A 187 -17.69 2.75 1.12
N THR A 188 -18.25 1.55 1.24
CA THR A 188 -19.49 1.17 0.54
C THR A 188 -20.68 2.02 0.96
N LEU A 189 -20.83 2.30 2.25
CA LEU A 189 -21.89 3.15 2.77
C LEU A 189 -21.66 4.62 2.41
N LEU A 190 -20.40 5.07 2.41
CA LEU A 190 -20.04 6.42 1.97
C LEU A 190 -20.45 6.64 0.50
N VAL A 191 -20.14 5.70 -0.39
CA VAL A 191 -20.50 5.78 -1.83
C VAL A 191 -22.01 5.77 -2.01
N GLU A 192 -22.73 4.92 -1.30
CA GLU A 192 -24.20 4.83 -1.36
C GLU A 192 -24.89 6.15 -0.99
N ARG A 193 -24.34 6.87 -0.02
CA ARG A 193 -24.92 8.12 0.50
C ARG A 193 -24.24 9.39 0.04
N ALA A 194 -23.22 9.30 -0.78
CA ALA A 194 -22.37 10.40 -1.23
C ALA A 194 -23.16 11.57 -1.83
N ALA A 195 -24.26 11.30 -2.53
CA ALA A 195 -25.10 12.34 -3.15
C ALA A 195 -25.64 13.38 -2.16
N ASN A 196 -25.75 13.02 -0.88
CA ASN A 196 -26.26 13.88 0.19
C ASN A 196 -25.17 14.59 1.00
N PHE A 197 -23.89 14.37 0.70
CA PHE A 197 -22.79 15.00 1.43
C PHE A 197 -22.53 16.42 0.93
N ASP A 198 -21.90 17.24 1.76
CA ASP A 198 -21.44 18.57 1.38
C ASP A 198 -20.37 18.47 0.28
N ALA A 199 -20.75 18.93 -0.93
CA ALA A 199 -19.89 18.85 -2.10
C ALA A 199 -18.64 19.74 -1.97
N ALA A 200 -18.74 20.90 -1.30
CA ALA A 200 -17.58 21.78 -1.12
C ALA A 200 -16.54 21.11 -0.23
N LEU A 201 -16.99 20.47 0.85
CA LEU A 201 -16.10 19.75 1.76
C LEU A 201 -15.49 18.52 1.11
N LEU A 202 -16.27 17.75 0.30
CA LEU A 202 -15.76 16.62 -0.50
C LEU A 202 -14.70 17.07 -1.52
N ASN A 203 -14.91 18.20 -2.18
CA ASN A 203 -13.96 18.76 -3.14
C ASN A 203 -12.61 19.09 -2.48
N VAL A 204 -12.66 19.75 -1.32
CA VAL A 204 -11.45 20.05 -0.53
C VAL A 204 -10.78 18.76 -0.05
N ALA A 205 -11.57 17.80 0.46
CA ALA A 205 -11.07 16.49 0.87
C ALA A 205 -10.33 15.79 -0.27
N PHE A 206 -10.90 15.81 -1.49
CA PHE A 206 -10.28 15.16 -2.63
C PHE A 206 -8.94 15.79 -3.03
N VAL A 207 -8.79 17.12 -2.92
CA VAL A 207 -7.51 17.79 -3.18
C VAL A 207 -6.43 17.25 -2.22
N PHE A 208 -6.71 17.15 -0.93
CA PHE A 208 -5.78 16.63 0.05
C PHE A 208 -5.47 15.13 -0.15
N LEU A 209 -6.49 14.33 -0.47
CA LEU A 209 -6.32 12.91 -0.80
C LEU A 209 -5.49 12.74 -2.07
N PHE A 210 -5.74 13.55 -3.08
CA PHE A 210 -5.04 13.51 -4.36
C PHE A 210 -3.56 13.90 -4.20
N LEU A 211 -3.26 14.97 -3.47
CA LEU A 211 -1.89 15.36 -3.16
C LEU A 211 -1.20 14.29 -2.29
N GLY A 212 -1.89 13.79 -1.28
CA GLY A 212 -1.34 12.82 -0.34
C GLY A 212 -1.01 11.47 -0.98
N TYR A 213 -1.99 10.81 -1.57
CA TYR A 213 -1.76 9.56 -2.28
C TYR A 213 -0.98 9.77 -3.59
N GLY A 214 -1.11 10.93 -4.25
CA GLY A 214 -0.34 11.32 -5.42
C GLY A 214 1.17 11.37 -5.15
N THR A 215 1.56 11.84 -3.96
CA THR A 215 2.96 11.76 -3.50
C THR A 215 3.44 10.30 -3.45
N LYS A 216 2.59 9.38 -2.98
CA LYS A 216 2.90 7.94 -2.92
C LYS A 216 2.90 7.28 -4.31
N VAL A 217 1.99 7.69 -5.21
CA VAL A 217 1.98 7.25 -6.62
C VAL A 217 3.22 7.75 -7.37
N GLY A 218 3.86 8.81 -6.88
CA GLY A 218 5.00 9.42 -7.55
C GLY A 218 4.59 10.39 -8.67
N LEU A 219 3.46 11.09 -8.53
CA LEU A 219 3.04 12.10 -9.49
C LEU A 219 3.94 13.33 -9.44
N ALA A 220 4.30 13.89 -10.60
CA ALA A 220 5.07 15.12 -10.66
C ALA A 220 4.25 16.31 -10.12
N PRO A 221 4.86 17.24 -9.36
CA PRO A 221 6.26 17.30 -8.91
C PRO A 221 6.54 16.57 -7.58
N LEU A 222 5.60 15.78 -7.07
CA LEU A 222 5.65 15.15 -5.74
C LEU A 222 6.53 13.88 -5.66
N HIS A 223 7.19 13.52 -6.78
CA HIS A 223 7.98 12.29 -6.95
C HIS A 223 9.46 12.41 -6.56
N ALA A 224 9.89 13.53 -5.94
CA ALA A 224 11.31 13.80 -5.68
C ALA A 224 12.02 12.72 -4.81
N TRP A 225 11.27 11.91 -4.05
CA TRP A 225 11.79 10.79 -3.26
C TRP A 225 12.08 9.54 -4.11
N LEU A 226 11.42 9.39 -5.26
CA LEU A 226 11.38 8.16 -6.03
C LEU A 226 12.72 7.78 -6.66
N PRO A 227 13.46 8.68 -7.35
CA PRO A 227 14.73 8.35 -7.97
C PRO A 227 15.77 7.86 -6.96
N ASP A 228 15.90 8.54 -5.82
CA ASP A 228 16.86 8.19 -4.77
C ASP A 228 16.52 6.84 -4.11
N ALA A 229 15.24 6.61 -3.80
CA ALA A 229 14.80 5.35 -3.23
C ALA A 229 15.05 4.14 -4.16
N HIS A 230 14.92 4.36 -5.48
CA HIS A 230 15.21 3.33 -6.48
C HIS A 230 16.69 3.10 -6.73
N ALA A 231 17.50 4.15 -6.67
CA ALA A 231 18.95 4.07 -6.91
C ALA A 231 19.68 3.38 -5.75
N GLU A 232 19.30 3.68 -4.51
CA GLU A 232 20.03 3.28 -3.30
C GLU A 232 19.46 2.03 -2.62
N GLY A 233 18.20 1.68 -2.90
CA GLY A 233 17.59 0.47 -2.34
C GLY A 233 18.06 -0.81 -3.05
N PRO A 234 17.97 -1.99 -2.37
CA PRO A 234 18.19 -3.27 -3.04
C PRO A 234 17.29 -3.45 -4.25
N THR A 235 17.82 -4.00 -5.34
CA THR A 235 17.05 -4.19 -6.59
C THR A 235 15.70 -4.88 -6.39
N PRO A 236 15.55 -5.93 -5.54
CA PRO A 236 14.23 -6.50 -5.26
C PRO A 236 13.26 -5.50 -4.62
N ILE A 237 13.75 -4.59 -3.79
CA ILE A 237 12.90 -3.57 -3.15
C ILE A 237 12.52 -2.48 -4.15
N SER A 238 13.43 -2.08 -5.02
CA SER A 238 13.13 -1.19 -6.14
C SER A 238 12.01 -1.77 -7.03
N ALA A 239 12.06 -3.06 -7.35
CA ALA A 239 11.01 -3.74 -8.11
C ALA A 239 9.64 -3.71 -7.39
N VAL A 240 9.61 -3.93 -6.08
CA VAL A 240 8.38 -3.89 -5.27
C VAL A 240 7.85 -2.45 -5.12
N LEU A 241 8.72 -1.47 -4.92
CA LEU A 241 8.32 -0.06 -4.86
C LEU A 241 7.59 0.33 -6.16
N SER A 242 8.20 0.08 -7.31
CA SER A 242 7.65 0.42 -8.62
C SER A 242 6.41 -0.39 -8.98
N GLY A 243 6.47 -1.72 -8.81
CA GLY A 243 5.44 -2.65 -9.27
C GLY A 243 4.22 -2.74 -8.34
N LEU A 244 4.39 -2.47 -7.06
CA LEU A 244 3.35 -2.75 -6.05
C LEU A 244 2.94 -1.52 -5.25
N LEU A 245 3.87 -0.83 -4.60
CA LEU A 245 3.53 0.23 -3.65
C LEU A 245 2.84 1.43 -4.33
N LEU A 246 3.30 1.81 -5.51
CA LEU A 246 2.65 2.86 -6.31
C LEU A 246 1.22 2.47 -6.66
N ASN A 247 0.97 1.20 -6.99
CA ASN A 247 -0.35 0.68 -7.33
C ASN A 247 -1.31 0.66 -6.12
N VAL A 248 -0.82 0.43 -4.90
CA VAL A 248 -1.64 0.53 -3.68
C VAL A 248 -2.15 1.95 -3.47
N ALA A 249 -1.29 2.94 -3.65
CA ALA A 249 -1.67 4.34 -3.56
C ALA A 249 -2.62 4.76 -4.70
N LEU A 250 -2.38 4.28 -5.92
CA LEU A 250 -3.28 4.50 -7.06
C LEU A 250 -4.67 3.88 -6.79
N TYR A 251 -4.72 2.67 -6.24
CA TYR A 251 -5.97 2.03 -5.83
C TYR A 251 -6.75 2.89 -4.82
N ALA A 252 -6.07 3.44 -3.80
CA ALA A 252 -6.71 4.34 -2.85
C ALA A 252 -7.30 5.57 -3.56
N LEU A 253 -6.56 6.18 -4.49
CA LEU A 253 -7.09 7.31 -5.30
C LEU A 253 -8.31 6.91 -6.13
N LEU A 254 -8.32 5.72 -6.72
CA LEU A 254 -9.48 5.22 -7.48
C LEU A 254 -10.71 5.05 -6.59
N ARG A 255 -10.54 4.56 -5.35
CA ARG A 255 -11.62 4.45 -4.36
C ARG A 255 -12.20 5.82 -4.00
N PHE A 256 -11.37 6.82 -3.77
CA PHE A 256 -11.83 8.18 -3.50
C PHE A 256 -12.39 8.88 -4.74
N LYS A 257 -11.85 8.60 -5.94
CA LYS A 257 -12.45 9.06 -7.20
C LYS A 257 -13.90 8.56 -7.36
N ILE A 258 -14.15 7.29 -7.07
CA ILE A 258 -15.49 6.69 -7.15
C ILE A 258 -16.42 7.38 -6.14
N LEU A 259 -15.96 7.60 -4.91
CA LEU A 259 -16.72 8.30 -3.88
C LEU A 259 -17.08 9.73 -4.31
N LEU A 260 -16.12 10.50 -4.83
CA LEU A 260 -16.37 11.86 -5.29
C LEU A 260 -17.34 11.90 -6.47
N ALA A 261 -17.18 10.98 -7.43
CA ALA A 261 -18.05 10.88 -8.60
C ALA A 261 -19.51 10.48 -8.27
N ALA A 262 -19.72 9.87 -7.09
CA ALA A 262 -21.07 9.56 -6.61
C ALA A 262 -21.84 10.78 -6.07
N ASN A 263 -21.18 11.94 -5.89
CA ASN A 263 -21.84 13.20 -5.54
C ASN A 263 -21.97 14.07 -6.80
N PRO A 264 -23.20 14.33 -7.31
CA PRO A 264 -23.41 15.05 -8.56
C PRO A 264 -23.05 16.55 -8.50
N ALA A 265 -22.95 17.12 -7.29
CA ALA A 265 -22.57 18.50 -7.06
C ALA A 265 -21.05 18.71 -6.89
N SER A 266 -20.28 17.61 -6.78
CA SER A 266 -18.82 17.66 -6.66
C SER A 266 -18.14 17.92 -8.01
N ILE A 267 -16.90 18.43 -7.94
CA ILE A 267 -16.06 18.57 -9.14
C ILE A 267 -15.80 17.20 -9.78
N ALA A 268 -15.73 17.18 -11.11
CA ALA A 268 -15.32 15.98 -11.82
C ALA A 268 -13.83 15.68 -11.54
N PRO A 269 -13.45 14.55 -10.93
CA PRO A 269 -12.05 14.26 -10.60
C PRO A 269 -11.19 13.93 -11.82
N GLY A 270 -11.82 13.48 -12.92
CA GLY A 270 -11.14 13.03 -14.14
C GLY A 270 -10.17 14.05 -14.72
N PRO A 271 -10.59 15.30 -15.02
CA PRO A 271 -9.70 16.32 -15.60
C PRO A 271 -8.45 16.57 -14.75
N LEU A 272 -8.59 16.67 -13.43
CA LEU A 272 -7.45 16.85 -12.52
C LEU A 272 -6.47 15.66 -12.58
N MET A 273 -7.00 14.43 -12.54
CA MET A 273 -6.20 13.21 -12.59
C MET A 273 -5.49 13.08 -13.95
N VAL A 274 -6.18 13.38 -15.06
CA VAL A 274 -5.58 13.35 -16.41
C VAL A 274 -4.49 14.41 -16.55
N THR A 275 -4.74 15.64 -16.11
CA THR A 275 -3.74 16.72 -16.19
C THR A 275 -2.46 16.35 -15.42
N MET A 276 -2.59 15.86 -14.19
CA MET A 276 -1.44 15.47 -13.38
C MET A 276 -0.72 14.23 -13.97
N GLY A 277 -1.49 13.26 -14.49
CA GLY A 277 -0.90 12.09 -15.16
C GLY A 277 -0.15 12.44 -16.45
N LEU A 278 -0.59 13.44 -17.21
CA LEU A 278 0.11 13.90 -18.42
C LEU A 278 1.37 14.73 -18.11
N VAL A 279 1.41 15.39 -16.95
CA VAL A 279 2.58 16.14 -16.49
C VAL A 279 3.63 15.21 -15.86
N SER A 280 3.23 14.05 -15.33
CA SER A 280 4.11 13.05 -14.71
C SER A 280 4.71 12.11 -15.73
#